data_2f5b459f7c3c816c2ec4a823ce31a7d9
#
_entry.id   2f5b459f7c3c816c2ec4a823ce31a7d9
#
_cell.length_a   1.000
_cell.length_b   1.000
_cell.length_c   1.000
_cell.angle_alpha   90.00
_cell.angle_beta   90.00
_cell.angle_gamma   90.00
#
_symmetry.space_group_name_H-M   'P 1'
#
loop_
_entity.id
_entity.type
_entity.pdbx_description
1 polymer ?
#
loop_
_entity_poly.entity_id
_entity_poly.type
_entity_poly.pdbx_seq_one_letter_code
_entity_poly.pdbx_strand_id
1 'polypeptide(L)'
;MEFGSPELMAVAMARLLRDGELVFNGVGSILPMLAIELARRLHAPNLIYLNIGGGIDARPETLPFSSTDPALLAGTAGIVDQVEFYQLVMRGGVDTMFMGAVQIDPAARTNSSVIGDVQRPTVRLPGGGGAAVVLPAARRVILWRTKHDRRAFVEKLDFVTAAGNVERVVTPLCVMKRVKGRLAVERLHPGVTAEAVRENTGFPIEVPAGCPETPPPTAEELSVIREFDPRNYRSLDFQ
;
A
#
# COMPACT_ATOMS: atom_id res chain seq x y z
N MET A 1 17.75 -12.28 -13.12
CA MET A 1 16.47 -11.94 -13.77
C MET A 1 16.23 -10.46 -13.57
N GLU A 2 15.77 -9.78 -14.61
CA GLU A 2 15.53 -8.34 -14.58
C GLU A 2 14.23 -8.02 -13.83
N PHE A 3 14.23 -7.02 -12.97
CA PHE A 3 13.06 -6.50 -12.23
C PHE A 3 13.11 -4.97 -12.19
N GLY A 4 11.96 -4.34 -12.06
CA GLY A 4 11.83 -2.89 -11.90
C GLY A 4 11.18 -2.52 -10.56
N SER A 5 10.85 -1.24 -10.42
CA SER A 5 10.13 -0.73 -9.23
C SER A 5 8.81 -1.45 -8.97
N PRO A 6 8.00 -1.82 -9.98
CA PRO A 6 6.75 -2.53 -9.74
C PRO A 6 6.94 -3.88 -9.03
N GLU A 7 7.86 -4.71 -9.51
CA GLU A 7 8.18 -6.02 -8.91
C GLU A 7 8.76 -5.84 -7.51
N LEU A 8 9.72 -4.93 -7.36
CA LEU A 8 10.37 -4.69 -6.09
C LEU A 8 9.39 -4.21 -5.02
N MET A 9 8.50 -3.28 -5.35
CA MET A 9 7.49 -2.79 -4.43
C MET A 9 6.44 -3.86 -4.07
N ALA A 10 5.98 -4.65 -5.06
CA ALA A 10 5.05 -5.74 -4.80
C ALA A 10 5.66 -6.76 -3.84
N VAL A 11 6.91 -7.16 -4.07
CA VAL A 11 7.64 -8.08 -3.20
C VAL A 11 7.90 -7.48 -1.82
N ALA A 12 8.31 -6.20 -1.75
CA ALA A 12 8.51 -5.52 -0.47
C ALA A 12 7.21 -5.47 0.36
N MET A 13 6.06 -5.20 -0.27
CA MET A 13 4.75 -5.23 0.39
C MET A 13 4.34 -6.65 0.79
N ALA A 14 4.54 -7.64 -0.06
CA ALA A 14 4.23 -9.04 0.24
C ALA A 14 4.97 -9.53 1.49
N ARG A 15 6.26 -9.23 1.59
CA ARG A 15 7.12 -9.60 2.72
C ARG A 15 6.74 -8.93 4.06
N LEU A 16 5.87 -7.92 4.03
CA LEU A 16 5.30 -7.29 5.24
C LEU A 16 4.07 -8.03 5.76
N LEU A 17 3.46 -8.91 4.97
CA LEU A 17 2.28 -9.67 5.34
C LEU A 17 2.65 -10.92 6.14
N ARG A 18 1.76 -11.32 7.04
CA ARG A 18 1.96 -12.46 7.94
C ARG A 18 0.87 -13.50 7.70
N ASP A 19 1.22 -14.75 7.93
CA ASP A 19 0.28 -15.84 7.82
C ASP A 19 -0.87 -15.70 8.83
N GLY A 20 -2.08 -16.06 8.41
CA GLY A 20 -3.30 -15.96 9.22
C GLY A 20 -3.90 -14.56 9.38
N GLU A 21 -3.29 -13.50 8.79
CA GLU A 21 -3.87 -12.15 8.83
C GLU A 21 -5.07 -12.01 7.91
N LEU A 22 -6.08 -11.24 8.33
CA LEU A 22 -7.09 -10.70 7.44
C LEU A 22 -6.57 -9.39 6.83
N VAL A 23 -6.38 -9.42 5.51
CA VAL A 23 -5.79 -8.31 4.75
C VAL A 23 -6.83 -7.71 3.81
N PHE A 24 -6.87 -6.38 3.78
CA PHE A 24 -7.76 -5.61 2.91
C PHE A 24 -6.96 -4.65 2.03
N ASN A 25 -7.41 -4.43 0.80
CA ASN A 25 -6.92 -3.36 -0.08
C ASN A 25 -8.05 -2.43 -0.53
N GLY A 26 -7.74 -1.15 -0.64
CA GLY A 26 -8.69 -0.14 -1.11
C GLY A 26 -8.87 -0.12 -2.64
N VAL A 27 -9.65 0.85 -3.12
CA VAL A 27 -9.85 1.10 -4.56
C VAL A 27 -8.54 1.56 -5.22
N GLY A 28 -8.34 1.21 -6.50
CA GLY A 28 -7.15 1.62 -7.26
C GLY A 28 -5.86 1.00 -6.73
N SER A 29 -5.90 -0.26 -6.30
CA SER A 29 -4.81 -0.93 -5.59
C SER A 29 -4.36 -2.20 -6.31
N ILE A 30 -3.94 -2.10 -7.58
CA ILE A 30 -3.46 -3.25 -8.38
C ILE A 30 -2.22 -3.88 -7.73
N LEU A 31 -1.26 -3.05 -7.38
CA LEU A 31 0.00 -3.51 -6.79
C LEU A 31 -0.17 -4.22 -5.44
N PRO A 32 -1.01 -3.74 -4.49
CA PRO A 32 -1.37 -4.50 -3.30
C PRO A 32 -2.05 -5.85 -3.57
N MET A 33 -2.91 -5.96 -4.58
CA MET A 33 -3.51 -7.27 -4.94
C MET A 33 -2.43 -8.29 -5.33
N LEU A 34 -1.45 -7.86 -6.13
CA LEU A 34 -0.30 -8.68 -6.47
C LEU A 34 0.51 -9.07 -5.23
N ALA A 35 0.76 -8.12 -4.31
CA ALA A 35 1.49 -8.37 -3.08
C ALA A 35 0.78 -9.39 -2.16
N ILE A 36 -0.54 -9.31 -2.05
CA ILE A 36 -1.36 -10.26 -1.28
C ILE A 36 -1.24 -11.66 -1.89
N GLU A 37 -1.38 -11.78 -3.20
CA GLU A 37 -1.28 -13.08 -3.87
C GLU A 37 0.13 -13.69 -3.78
N LEU A 38 1.18 -12.86 -3.89
CA LEU A 38 2.56 -13.28 -3.64
C LEU A 38 2.72 -13.88 -2.23
N ALA A 39 2.22 -13.17 -1.21
CA ALA A 39 2.30 -13.64 0.16
C ALA A 39 1.58 -14.98 0.34
N ARG A 40 0.37 -15.11 -0.19
CA ARG A 40 -0.44 -16.34 -0.11
C ARG A 40 0.26 -17.55 -0.74
N ARG A 41 0.91 -17.36 -1.88
CA ARG A 41 1.58 -18.46 -2.60
C ARG A 41 2.92 -18.86 -1.99
N LEU A 42 3.61 -17.93 -1.31
CA LEU A 42 5.00 -18.15 -0.90
C LEU A 42 5.20 -18.37 0.60
N HIS A 43 4.55 -17.60 1.47
CA HIS A 43 4.86 -17.65 2.90
C HIS A 43 3.67 -17.45 3.86
N ALA A 44 2.50 -17.08 3.34
CA ALA A 44 1.31 -16.80 4.14
C ALA A 44 0.07 -17.53 3.57
N PRO A 45 0.07 -18.88 3.48
CA PRO A 45 -0.99 -19.64 2.84
C PRO A 45 -2.35 -19.55 3.53
N ASN A 46 -2.38 -19.19 4.82
CA ASN A 46 -3.60 -19.01 5.61
C ASN A 46 -4.05 -17.54 5.69
N LEU A 47 -3.42 -16.63 4.94
CA LEU A 47 -3.84 -15.24 4.85
C LEU A 47 -5.24 -15.16 4.22
N ILE A 48 -6.13 -14.41 4.85
CA ILE A 48 -7.51 -14.20 4.37
C ILE A 48 -7.54 -12.87 3.61
N TYR A 49 -7.87 -12.92 2.34
CA TYR A 49 -7.99 -11.73 1.51
C TYR A 49 -9.43 -11.25 1.44
N LEU A 50 -9.70 -10.06 1.96
CA LEU A 50 -10.96 -9.33 1.79
C LEU A 50 -10.74 -8.21 0.78
N ASN A 51 -11.35 -8.31 -0.40
CA ASN A 51 -11.22 -7.30 -1.44
C ASN A 51 -12.30 -6.20 -1.31
N ILE A 52 -12.10 -5.08 -2.01
CA ILE A 52 -13.02 -3.92 -1.94
C ILE A 52 -14.43 -4.25 -2.50
N GLY A 53 -14.57 -5.25 -3.35
CA GLY A 53 -15.86 -5.75 -3.84
C GLY A 53 -16.62 -6.59 -2.81
N GLY A 54 -16.03 -6.83 -1.64
CA GLY A 54 -16.61 -7.61 -0.55
C GLY A 54 -16.33 -9.11 -0.63
N GLY A 55 -15.63 -9.59 -1.65
CA GLY A 55 -15.27 -11.00 -1.76
C GLY A 55 -14.25 -11.41 -0.69
N ILE A 56 -14.57 -12.50 0.03
CA ILE A 56 -13.69 -13.09 1.02
C ILE A 56 -12.93 -14.24 0.36
N ASP A 57 -11.61 -14.18 0.45
CA ASP A 57 -10.70 -15.23 0.00
C ASP A 57 -10.84 -15.60 -1.48
N ALA A 58 -11.18 -14.61 -2.30
CA ALA A 58 -11.27 -14.77 -3.74
C ALA A 58 -9.98 -15.33 -4.34
N ARG A 59 -10.11 -16.12 -5.41
CA ARG A 59 -8.99 -16.81 -6.07
C ARG A 59 -9.05 -16.59 -7.59
N PRO A 60 -8.82 -15.35 -8.06
CA PRO A 60 -8.76 -15.10 -9.48
C PRO A 60 -7.54 -15.81 -10.09
N GLU A 61 -7.68 -16.32 -11.31
CA GLU A 61 -6.59 -17.03 -12.00
C GLU A 61 -5.41 -16.12 -12.33
N THR A 62 -5.72 -14.87 -12.68
CA THR A 62 -4.72 -13.84 -13.01
C THR A 62 -5.06 -12.53 -12.32
N LEU A 63 -4.08 -11.64 -12.23
CA LEU A 63 -4.26 -10.29 -11.67
C LEU A 63 -5.34 -9.54 -12.46
N PRO A 64 -6.43 -9.11 -11.81
CA PRO A 64 -7.46 -8.31 -12.46
C PRO A 64 -6.95 -6.92 -12.83
N PHE A 65 -7.52 -6.33 -13.87
CA PHE A 65 -7.22 -4.96 -14.30
C PHE A 65 -7.62 -3.89 -13.27
N SER A 66 -8.61 -4.18 -12.45
CA SER A 66 -9.14 -3.25 -11.44
C SER A 66 -9.35 -3.94 -10.11
N SER A 67 -9.15 -3.23 -9.00
CA SER A 67 -9.49 -3.71 -7.66
C SER A 67 -11.00 -3.87 -7.41
N THR A 68 -11.84 -3.47 -8.38
CA THR A 68 -13.30 -3.66 -8.37
C THR A 68 -13.78 -4.60 -9.47
N ASP A 69 -12.87 -5.35 -10.09
CA ASP A 69 -13.19 -6.30 -11.15
C ASP A 69 -14.07 -7.46 -10.58
N PRO A 70 -15.15 -7.85 -11.29
CA PRO A 70 -15.96 -9.02 -10.89
C PRO A 70 -15.18 -10.32 -10.76
N ALA A 71 -14.03 -10.48 -11.43
CA ALA A 71 -13.15 -11.63 -11.26
C ALA A 71 -12.68 -11.81 -9.80
N LEU A 72 -12.70 -10.75 -8.99
CA LEU A 72 -12.42 -10.78 -7.54
C LEU A 72 -13.54 -11.43 -6.71
N LEU A 73 -14.59 -11.93 -7.33
CA LEU A 73 -15.60 -12.78 -6.70
C LEU A 73 -15.41 -14.26 -7.06
N ALA A 74 -14.47 -14.58 -7.97
CA ALA A 74 -14.21 -15.96 -8.37
C ALA A 74 -13.64 -16.77 -7.19
N GLY A 75 -14.24 -17.92 -6.91
CA GLY A 75 -13.83 -18.83 -5.84
C GLY A 75 -13.96 -18.25 -4.44
N THR A 76 -14.72 -17.15 -4.25
CA THR A 76 -14.89 -16.51 -2.95
C THR A 76 -15.60 -17.43 -1.95
N ALA A 77 -15.15 -17.42 -0.70
CA ALA A 77 -15.77 -18.18 0.39
C ALA A 77 -17.07 -17.53 0.90
N GLY A 78 -17.24 -16.23 0.63
CA GLY A 78 -18.42 -15.47 1.01
C GLY A 78 -18.33 -14.03 0.51
N ILE A 79 -19.39 -13.27 0.71
CA ILE A 79 -19.45 -11.85 0.34
C ILE A 79 -19.85 -11.06 1.59
N VAL A 80 -19.12 -10.00 1.85
CA VAL A 80 -19.37 -9.01 2.90
C VAL A 80 -19.86 -7.74 2.22
N ASP A 81 -20.99 -7.22 2.64
CA ASP A 81 -21.45 -5.94 2.14
C ASP A 81 -20.67 -4.77 2.76
N GLN A 82 -20.91 -3.56 2.26
CA GLN A 82 -20.17 -2.39 2.70
C GLN A 82 -20.44 -2.02 4.17
N VAL A 83 -21.64 -2.26 4.67
CA VAL A 83 -22.00 -1.99 6.08
C VAL A 83 -21.30 -2.98 7.00
N GLU A 84 -21.34 -4.26 6.65
CA GLU A 84 -20.66 -5.35 7.37
C GLU A 84 -19.14 -5.14 7.38
N PHE A 85 -18.56 -4.70 6.24
CA PHE A 85 -17.15 -4.35 6.14
C PHE A 85 -16.77 -3.26 7.16
N TYR A 86 -17.49 -2.13 7.19
CA TYR A 86 -17.18 -1.08 8.16
C TYR A 86 -17.39 -1.53 9.61
N GLN A 87 -18.41 -2.34 9.88
CA GLN A 87 -18.60 -2.92 11.20
C GLN A 87 -17.44 -3.84 11.59
N LEU A 88 -16.94 -4.65 10.67
CA LEU A 88 -15.78 -5.51 10.87
C LEU A 88 -14.54 -4.67 11.20
N VAL A 89 -14.24 -3.65 10.40
CA VAL A 89 -13.12 -2.75 10.61
C VAL A 89 -13.20 -2.05 11.95
N MET A 90 -14.36 -1.46 12.28
CA MET A 90 -14.56 -0.72 13.54
C MET A 90 -14.43 -1.59 14.78
N ARG A 91 -14.65 -2.90 14.66
CA ARG A 91 -14.40 -3.89 15.74
C ARG A 91 -12.94 -4.38 15.79
N GLY A 92 -12.05 -3.83 14.94
CA GLY A 92 -10.65 -4.25 14.85
C GLY A 92 -10.45 -5.61 14.18
N GLY A 93 -11.41 -6.03 13.34
CA GLY A 93 -11.38 -7.33 12.65
C GLY A 93 -10.50 -7.37 11.41
N VAL A 94 -9.92 -6.24 10.97
CA VAL A 94 -8.95 -6.18 9.87
C VAL A 94 -7.55 -6.01 10.44
N ASP A 95 -6.67 -7.00 10.18
CA ASP A 95 -5.31 -7.00 10.70
C ASP A 95 -4.42 -6.04 9.91
N THR A 96 -4.39 -6.16 8.60
CA THR A 96 -3.56 -5.33 7.71
C THR A 96 -4.39 -4.71 6.61
N MET A 97 -4.16 -3.42 6.36
CA MET A 97 -4.78 -2.70 5.28
C MET A 97 -3.76 -2.01 4.40
N PHE A 98 -3.89 -2.17 3.08
CA PHE A 98 -3.18 -1.35 2.11
C PHE A 98 -4.01 -0.12 1.71
N MET A 99 -3.38 1.05 1.74
CA MET A 99 -4.01 2.30 1.33
C MET A 99 -3.05 3.17 0.51
N GLY A 100 -3.55 3.70 -0.60
CA GLY A 100 -2.88 4.76 -1.35
C GLY A 100 -3.18 6.14 -0.75
N ALA A 101 -2.28 7.11 -0.96
CA ALA A 101 -2.49 8.50 -0.60
C ALA A 101 -1.84 9.42 -1.63
N VAL A 102 -2.42 10.62 -1.83
CA VAL A 102 -1.83 11.61 -2.75
C VAL A 102 -0.70 12.37 -2.08
N GLN A 103 -0.91 12.80 -0.82
CA GLN A 103 0.15 13.40 -0.01
C GLN A 103 0.24 12.69 1.35
N ILE A 104 1.45 12.62 1.86
CA ILE A 104 1.80 12.03 3.16
C ILE A 104 2.70 13.00 3.90
N ASP A 105 2.44 13.25 5.18
CA ASP A 105 3.26 14.10 6.04
C ASP A 105 4.21 13.29 6.95
N PRO A 106 5.10 13.97 7.70
CA PRO A 106 6.03 13.29 8.61
C PRO A 106 5.37 12.38 9.65
N ALA A 107 4.12 12.65 10.04
CA ALA A 107 3.38 11.82 10.99
C ALA A 107 2.62 10.66 10.34
N ALA A 108 2.81 10.46 9.02
CA ALA A 108 2.10 9.50 8.19
C ALA A 108 0.58 9.77 8.10
N ARG A 109 0.16 11.02 8.28
CA ARG A 109 -1.20 11.45 7.96
C ARG A 109 -1.31 11.61 6.45
N THR A 110 -2.51 11.46 5.92
CA THR A 110 -2.74 11.44 4.47
C THR A 110 -3.66 12.56 4.02
N ASN A 111 -3.40 13.07 2.82
CA ASN A 111 -4.31 13.93 2.09
C ASN A 111 -4.66 13.30 0.74
N SER A 112 -5.94 13.09 0.52
CA SER A 112 -6.53 12.65 -0.76
C SER A 112 -7.75 13.51 -1.11
N SER A 113 -7.90 14.68 -0.49
CA SER A 113 -9.09 15.52 -0.61
C SER A 113 -8.87 16.79 -1.42
N VAL A 114 -7.89 17.61 -1.05
CA VAL A 114 -7.66 18.90 -1.71
C VAL A 114 -6.19 19.30 -1.68
N ILE A 115 -5.73 20.02 -2.68
CA ILE A 115 -4.51 20.81 -2.67
C ILE A 115 -4.89 22.28 -2.62
N GLY A 116 -4.28 23.02 -1.71
CA GLY A 116 -4.61 24.42 -1.42
C GLY A 116 -5.75 24.55 -0.39
N ASP A 117 -6.37 25.71 -0.36
CA ASP A 117 -7.45 26.01 0.58
C ASP A 117 -8.69 25.14 0.32
N VAL A 118 -9.31 24.61 1.39
CA VAL A 118 -10.46 23.71 1.28
C VAL A 118 -11.69 24.39 0.67
N GLN A 119 -11.85 25.71 0.86
CA GLN A 119 -12.96 26.49 0.31
C GLN A 119 -12.70 26.91 -1.14
N ARG A 120 -11.42 27.06 -1.52
CA ARG A 120 -10.99 27.44 -2.88
C ARG A 120 -9.80 26.57 -3.32
N PRO A 121 -10.02 25.27 -3.52
CA PRO A 121 -8.92 24.34 -3.81
C PRO A 121 -8.28 24.64 -5.18
N THR A 122 -6.96 24.59 -5.22
CA THR A 122 -6.19 24.58 -6.46
C THR A 122 -6.44 23.28 -7.23
N VAL A 123 -6.53 22.16 -6.50
CA VAL A 123 -6.87 20.84 -7.06
C VAL A 123 -7.85 20.15 -6.12
N ARG A 124 -8.95 19.66 -6.67
CA ARG A 124 -9.85 18.72 -5.99
C ARG A 124 -9.38 17.30 -6.27
N LEU A 125 -9.07 16.55 -5.23
CA LEU A 125 -8.64 15.16 -5.29
C LEU A 125 -9.84 14.21 -5.16
N PRO A 126 -9.67 12.89 -5.38
CA PRO A 126 -10.77 11.91 -5.35
C PRO A 126 -11.53 11.84 -4.02
N GLY A 127 -10.92 12.27 -2.92
CA GLY A 127 -11.46 12.13 -1.57
C GLY A 127 -10.90 10.94 -0.82
N GLY A 128 -11.30 10.80 0.43
CA GLY A 128 -10.79 9.75 1.33
C GLY A 128 -11.52 8.41 1.23
N GLY A 129 -12.70 8.36 0.60
CA GLY A 129 -13.55 7.19 0.72
C GLY A 129 -13.73 6.80 2.20
N GLY A 130 -13.44 5.57 2.54
CA GLY A 130 -13.47 5.06 3.91
C GLY A 130 -12.22 5.37 4.75
N ALA A 131 -11.20 6.04 4.22
CA ALA A 131 -9.89 6.18 4.87
C ALA A 131 -9.96 6.77 6.28
N ALA A 132 -10.84 7.76 6.52
CA ALA A 132 -11.00 8.39 7.82
C ALA A 132 -11.49 7.44 8.93
N VAL A 133 -12.22 6.39 8.55
CA VAL A 133 -12.67 5.33 9.47
C VAL A 133 -11.66 4.19 9.52
N VAL A 134 -11.14 3.78 8.38
CA VAL A 134 -10.36 2.55 8.27
C VAL A 134 -8.94 2.72 8.79
N LEU A 135 -8.27 3.85 8.54
CA LEU A 135 -6.90 4.06 9.02
C LEU A 135 -6.76 3.97 10.56
N PRO A 136 -7.64 4.57 11.36
CA PRO A 136 -7.55 4.44 12.82
C PRO A 136 -8.08 3.09 13.36
N ALA A 137 -8.96 2.40 12.63
CA ALA A 137 -9.62 1.20 13.11
C ALA A 137 -8.92 -0.12 12.71
N ALA A 138 -8.24 -0.17 11.58
CA ALA A 138 -7.40 -1.32 11.21
C ALA A 138 -6.24 -1.46 12.21
N ARG A 139 -5.83 -2.71 12.52
CA ARG A 139 -4.74 -2.95 13.47
C ARG A 139 -3.41 -2.39 12.97
N ARG A 140 -3.14 -2.48 11.66
CA ARG A 140 -2.01 -1.83 11.00
C ARG A 140 -2.35 -1.42 9.57
N VAL A 141 -1.75 -0.35 9.12
CA VAL A 141 -1.89 0.17 7.77
C VAL A 141 -0.53 0.23 7.10
N ILE A 142 -0.45 -0.28 5.88
CA ILE A 142 0.67 -0.11 4.98
C ILE A 142 0.25 0.89 3.91
N LEU A 143 0.81 2.08 3.96
CA LEU A 143 0.66 3.04 2.87
C LEU A 143 1.59 2.66 1.72
N TRP A 144 1.16 2.94 0.52
CA TRP A 144 2.00 2.77 -0.67
C TRP A 144 1.80 3.92 -1.64
N ARG A 145 2.85 4.24 -2.38
CA ARG A 145 2.87 5.30 -3.36
C ARG A 145 3.88 5.00 -4.45
N THR A 146 3.47 5.08 -5.73
CA THR A 146 4.34 4.81 -6.89
C THR A 146 5.20 5.99 -7.31
N LYS A 147 4.99 7.17 -6.70
CA LYS A 147 5.83 8.37 -6.89
C LYS A 147 6.36 8.82 -5.52
N HIS A 148 7.68 8.91 -5.40
CA HIS A 148 8.34 9.45 -4.22
C HIS A 148 8.98 10.78 -4.61
N ASP A 149 8.27 11.85 -4.39
CA ASP A 149 8.70 13.21 -4.67
C ASP A 149 8.21 14.20 -3.59
N ARG A 150 8.71 15.43 -3.64
CA ARG A 150 8.36 16.50 -2.68
C ARG A 150 6.90 16.96 -2.78
N ARG A 151 6.14 16.55 -3.80
CA ARG A 151 4.71 16.81 -3.92
C ARG A 151 3.89 15.75 -3.20
N ALA A 152 4.39 14.52 -3.18
CA ALA A 152 3.76 13.42 -2.46
C ALA A 152 4.12 13.41 -0.96
N PHE A 153 5.38 13.72 -0.63
CA PHE A 153 5.88 13.78 0.75
C PHE A 153 6.10 15.24 1.17
N VAL A 154 5.13 15.80 1.91
CA VAL A 154 5.06 17.21 2.26
C VAL A 154 5.25 17.44 3.77
N GLU A 155 5.91 18.54 4.17
CA GLU A 155 6.07 18.87 5.59
C GLU A 155 4.73 19.12 6.27
N LYS A 156 3.77 19.73 5.55
CA LYS A 156 2.44 20.04 6.05
C LYS A 156 1.40 19.75 4.98
N LEU A 157 0.37 19.00 5.34
CA LEU A 157 -0.78 18.75 4.49
C LEU A 157 -1.68 19.99 4.44
N ASP A 158 -2.21 20.31 3.27
CA ASP A 158 -3.24 21.34 3.13
C ASP A 158 -4.56 20.91 3.79
N PHE A 159 -4.81 19.60 3.77
CA PHE A 159 -5.97 18.99 4.43
C PHE A 159 -5.61 17.59 4.94
N VAL A 160 -6.02 17.24 6.15
CA VAL A 160 -5.87 15.89 6.68
C VAL A 160 -7.12 15.08 6.36
N THR A 161 -7.03 14.25 5.34
CA THR A 161 -8.13 13.34 4.98
C THR A 161 -8.26 12.20 5.99
N ALA A 162 -7.12 11.62 6.39
CA ALA A 162 -7.10 10.54 7.35
C ALA A 162 -5.79 10.49 8.14
N ALA A 163 -5.88 9.94 9.35
CA ALA A 163 -4.75 9.62 10.22
C ALA A 163 -5.06 8.32 10.97
N GLY A 164 -4.05 7.53 11.31
CA GLY A 164 -4.31 6.28 12.04
C GLY A 164 -3.07 5.42 12.24
N ASN A 165 -3.29 4.12 12.21
CA ASN A 165 -2.32 3.09 12.57
C ASN A 165 -1.37 2.74 11.41
N VAL A 166 -0.80 3.78 10.78
CA VAL A 166 0.20 3.58 9.73
C VAL A 166 1.48 3.03 10.37
N GLU A 167 1.85 1.83 9.94
CA GLU A 167 3.07 1.16 10.38
C GLU A 167 4.20 1.34 9.36
N ARG A 168 3.89 1.19 8.08
CA ARG A 168 4.87 1.28 6.98
C ARG A 168 4.37 2.14 5.83
N VAL A 169 5.33 2.67 5.08
CA VAL A 169 5.09 3.30 3.78
C VAL A 169 6.07 2.72 2.78
N VAL A 170 5.57 2.19 1.66
CA VAL A 170 6.38 1.59 0.59
C VAL A 170 6.33 2.47 -0.64
N THR A 171 7.50 2.81 -1.19
CA THR A 171 7.67 3.69 -2.35
C THR A 171 8.71 3.12 -3.31
N PRO A 172 8.94 3.69 -4.50
CA PRO A 172 10.03 3.25 -5.39
C PRO A 172 11.44 3.44 -4.83
N LEU A 173 11.62 4.30 -3.80
CA LEU A 173 12.94 4.60 -3.25
C LEU A 173 13.25 3.79 -1.98
N CYS A 174 12.25 3.53 -1.15
CA CYS A 174 12.49 2.95 0.16
C CYS A 174 11.23 2.37 0.81
N VAL A 175 11.47 1.61 1.87
CA VAL A 175 10.47 1.28 2.88
C VAL A 175 10.71 2.18 4.09
N MET A 176 9.68 2.90 4.50
CA MET A 176 9.70 3.71 5.71
C MET A 176 8.87 3.04 6.81
N LYS A 177 9.24 3.30 8.07
CA LYS A 177 8.44 2.93 9.24
C LYS A 177 8.13 4.16 10.09
N ARG A 178 7.06 4.09 10.86
CA ARG A 178 6.71 5.11 11.83
C ARG A 178 7.43 4.82 13.16
N VAL A 179 8.33 5.72 13.55
CA VAL A 179 9.12 5.63 14.79
C VAL A 179 8.84 6.88 15.62
N LYS A 180 8.42 6.72 16.88
CA LYS A 180 8.08 7.84 17.78
C LYS A 180 7.15 8.89 17.12
N GLY A 181 6.18 8.40 16.34
CA GLY A 181 5.17 9.24 15.69
C GLY A 181 5.61 9.91 14.37
N ARG A 182 6.83 9.67 13.88
CA ARG A 182 7.33 10.23 12.62
C ARG A 182 7.86 9.14 11.70
N LEU A 183 7.81 9.39 10.39
CA LEU A 183 8.40 8.50 9.39
C LEU A 183 9.93 8.57 9.43
N ALA A 184 10.56 7.42 9.38
CA ALA A 184 12.00 7.22 9.19
C ALA A 184 12.22 6.11 8.16
N VAL A 185 13.34 6.13 7.45
CA VAL A 185 13.68 5.07 6.50
C VAL A 185 14.05 3.80 7.27
N GLU A 186 13.46 2.68 6.90
CA GLU A 186 13.77 1.36 7.44
C GLU A 186 14.69 0.57 6.51
N ARG A 187 14.48 0.69 5.20
CA ARG A 187 15.30 0.06 4.16
C ARG A 187 15.35 0.96 2.93
N LEU A 188 16.50 1.07 2.32
CA LEU A 188 16.65 1.65 0.98
C LEU A 188 16.40 0.58 -0.08
N HIS A 189 15.88 0.96 -1.22
CA HIS A 189 15.81 0.03 -2.35
C HIS A 189 17.17 -0.09 -3.04
N PRO A 190 17.47 -1.20 -3.73
CA PRO A 190 18.75 -1.41 -4.41
C PRO A 190 19.12 -0.23 -5.31
N GLY A 191 20.35 0.29 -5.13
CA GLY A 191 20.88 1.40 -5.91
C GLY A 191 20.35 2.80 -5.50
N VAL A 192 19.50 2.90 -4.47
CA VAL A 192 19.00 4.17 -3.95
C VAL A 192 19.90 4.67 -2.82
N THR A 193 20.33 5.93 -2.90
CA THR A 193 21.12 6.57 -1.85
C THR A 193 20.26 7.28 -0.80
N ALA A 194 20.81 7.49 0.39
CA ALA A 194 20.14 8.27 1.44
C ALA A 194 19.87 9.72 0.99
N GLU A 195 20.78 10.28 0.20
CA GLU A 195 20.67 11.62 -0.39
C GLU A 195 19.46 11.68 -1.34
N ALA A 196 19.31 10.70 -2.23
CA ALA A 196 18.18 10.64 -3.16
C ALA A 196 16.84 10.62 -2.40
N VAL A 197 16.73 9.88 -1.29
CA VAL A 197 15.52 9.90 -0.46
C VAL A 197 15.29 11.27 0.17
N ARG A 198 16.33 11.91 0.73
CA ARG A 198 16.22 13.25 1.36
C ARG A 198 15.83 14.32 0.35
N GLU A 199 16.41 14.30 -0.84
CA GLU A 199 16.12 15.27 -1.91
C GLU A 199 14.68 15.16 -2.42
N ASN A 200 14.14 13.96 -2.45
CA ASN A 200 12.78 13.69 -2.92
C ASN A 200 11.72 13.75 -1.80
N THR A 201 12.11 13.93 -0.54
CA THR A 201 11.18 14.09 0.59
C THR A 201 11.05 15.57 0.96
N GLY A 202 9.83 16.07 1.09
CA GLY A 202 9.54 17.49 1.40
C GLY A 202 9.72 17.86 2.87
N PHE A 203 10.27 16.97 3.70
CA PHE A 203 10.55 17.18 5.11
C PHE A 203 11.86 16.46 5.52
N PRO A 204 12.48 16.87 6.62
CA PRO A 204 13.62 16.17 7.17
C PRO A 204 13.26 14.73 7.53
N ILE A 205 13.89 13.78 6.86
CA ILE A 205 13.67 12.35 7.09
C ILE A 205 14.94 11.69 7.63
N GLU A 206 14.78 10.91 8.69
CA GLU A 206 15.87 10.12 9.25
C GLU A 206 16.18 8.93 8.34
N VAL A 207 17.42 8.81 7.92
CA VAL A 207 17.99 7.63 7.28
C VAL A 207 19.10 7.14 8.16
N PRO A 208 18.96 6.01 8.87
CA PRO A 208 19.98 5.51 9.78
C PRO A 208 21.32 5.27 9.06
N ALA A 209 22.44 5.49 9.76
CA ALA A 209 23.73 5.09 9.25
C ALA A 209 23.76 3.57 9.05
N GLY A 210 24.24 3.14 7.88
CA GLY A 210 24.20 1.71 7.52
C GLY A 210 22.77 1.16 7.29
N CYS A 211 21.83 2.02 6.89
CA CYS A 211 20.48 1.61 6.54
C CYS A 211 20.51 0.40 5.59
N PRO A 212 19.88 -0.74 5.95
CA PRO A 212 19.93 -1.93 5.13
C PRO A 212 19.19 -1.72 3.81
N GLU A 213 19.64 -2.42 2.77
CA GLU A 213 18.90 -2.49 1.52
C GLU A 213 17.71 -3.46 1.62
N THR A 214 16.67 -3.17 0.87
CA THR A 214 15.59 -4.13 0.60
C THR A 214 16.17 -5.29 -0.20
N PRO A 215 16.06 -6.53 0.28
CA PRO A 215 16.55 -7.67 -0.52
C PRO A 215 15.85 -7.70 -1.88
N PRO A 216 16.58 -7.86 -2.97
CA PRO A 216 15.99 -7.94 -4.31
C PRO A 216 14.99 -9.09 -4.40
N PRO A 217 14.03 -9.03 -5.34
CA PRO A 217 13.13 -10.14 -5.61
C PRO A 217 13.90 -11.43 -5.95
N THR A 218 13.46 -12.55 -5.38
CA THR A 218 14.00 -13.86 -5.71
C THR A 218 13.48 -14.36 -7.05
N ALA A 219 14.12 -15.40 -7.60
CA ALA A 219 13.66 -16.05 -8.82
C ALA A 219 12.24 -16.61 -8.69
N GLU A 220 11.91 -17.15 -7.52
CA GLU A 220 10.59 -17.70 -7.22
C GLU A 220 9.54 -16.61 -7.15
N GLU A 221 9.79 -15.49 -6.44
CA GLU A 221 8.89 -14.34 -6.37
C GLU A 221 8.60 -13.76 -7.77
N LEU A 222 9.65 -13.63 -8.61
CA LEU A 222 9.48 -13.16 -9.99
C LEU A 222 8.72 -14.15 -10.86
N SER A 223 8.85 -15.46 -10.63
CA SER A 223 8.07 -16.48 -11.33
C SER A 223 6.59 -16.35 -11.02
N VAL A 224 6.25 -16.24 -9.74
CA VAL A 224 4.84 -16.04 -9.29
C VAL A 224 4.25 -14.75 -9.87
N ILE A 225 5.02 -13.65 -9.88
CA ILE A 225 4.58 -12.38 -10.50
C ILE A 225 4.22 -12.58 -11.96
N ARG A 226 5.09 -13.22 -12.75
CA ARG A 226 4.86 -13.41 -14.19
C ARG A 226 3.68 -14.33 -14.47
N GLU A 227 3.52 -15.37 -13.67
CA GLU A 227 2.40 -16.29 -13.78
C GLU A 227 1.07 -15.61 -13.47
N PHE A 228 1.00 -14.86 -12.38
CA PHE A 228 -0.24 -14.23 -11.94
C PHE A 228 -0.56 -12.93 -12.69
N ASP A 229 0.46 -12.20 -13.13
CA ASP A 229 0.31 -10.94 -13.91
C ASP A 229 0.98 -11.03 -15.30
N PRO A 230 0.51 -11.92 -16.19
CA PRO A 230 1.07 -12.08 -17.53
C PRO A 230 0.86 -10.85 -18.43
N ARG A 231 -0.11 -9.98 -18.07
CA ARG A 231 -0.45 -8.75 -18.80
C ARG A 231 0.30 -7.53 -18.32
N ASN A 232 1.17 -7.67 -17.30
CA ASN A 232 1.95 -6.58 -16.72
C ASN A 232 1.09 -5.42 -16.16
N TYR A 233 -0.07 -5.71 -15.60
CA TYR A 233 -0.96 -4.71 -15.02
C TYR A 233 -0.34 -3.99 -13.80
N ARG A 234 0.61 -4.63 -13.09
CA ARG A 234 1.38 -4.00 -12.01
C ARG A 234 2.08 -2.70 -12.41
N SER A 235 2.38 -2.53 -13.70
CA SER A 235 3.05 -1.33 -14.20
C SER A 235 2.10 -0.14 -14.42
N LEU A 236 0.79 -0.36 -14.40
CA LEU A 236 -0.21 0.71 -14.62
C LEU A 236 -0.19 1.77 -13.53
N ASP A 237 0.05 1.39 -12.29
CA ASP A 237 0.13 2.32 -11.16
C ASP A 237 1.36 3.26 -11.23
N PHE A 238 2.31 3.01 -12.16
CA PHE A 238 3.55 3.79 -12.34
C PHE A 238 3.52 4.75 -13.55
N GLN A 239 2.45 4.78 -14.29
CA GLN A 239 2.26 5.66 -15.47
C GLN A 239 1.86 7.07 -15.11
#